data_8be96e41b9a1d26b9a4a0cde79cd96e3
#
_entry.id   8be96e41b9a1d26b9a4a0cde79cd96e3
#
_cell.length_a   1.000
_cell.length_b   1.000
_cell.length_c   1.000
_cell.angle_alpha   90.00
_cell.angle_beta   90.00
_cell.angle_gamma   90.00
#
_symmetry.space_group_name_H-M   'P 1'
#
loop_
_entity.id
_entity.type
_entity.pdbx_description
1 polymer ?
#
loop_
_entity_poly.entity_id
_entity_poly.type
_entity_poly.pdbx_seq_one_letter_code
_entity_poly.pdbx_strand_id
1 'polypeptide(L)'
;MTITFTESNQQDVWENRYQRRKTGWDRGQSSPALGHWLPSMRPPPARILVPACGCGHEVVTLCEQGYAVTAIDFAQSAIETLNTKLQQKGLRADVIQADLLTWESTQAFDIIYEQTALCALEPALWHNYADSLYRWLTAEGLLLGLFMQTDREGGPPWHCAIESLKEVFPATRWHWPPQQDQRVMHPSGFNELALVLKRRNSAR
;
A
#
# COMPACT_ATOMS: atom_id res chain seq x y z
N MET A 1 -4.59 -15.48 27.86
CA MET A 1 -3.63 -16.22 26.99
C MET A 1 -3.22 -15.28 25.88
N THR A 2 -2.04 -14.69 25.99
CA THR A 2 -1.49 -13.78 24.97
C THR A 2 -0.94 -14.65 23.84
N ILE A 3 -1.58 -14.66 22.70
CA ILE A 3 -1.06 -15.35 21.52
C ILE A 3 0.06 -14.45 20.97
N THR A 4 1.30 -14.86 21.14
CA THR A 4 2.45 -14.24 20.47
C THR A 4 2.36 -14.62 18.99
N PHE A 5 2.04 -13.66 18.13
CA PHE A 5 2.04 -13.84 16.69
C PHE A 5 3.50 -13.93 16.22
N THR A 6 3.92 -15.11 15.76
CA THR A 6 5.17 -15.29 15.01
C THR A 6 4.94 -14.97 13.53
N GLU A 7 5.97 -14.56 12.78
CA GLU A 7 5.90 -14.20 11.36
C GLU A 7 5.19 -15.26 10.50
N SER A 8 5.47 -16.55 10.73
CA SER A 8 4.80 -17.67 10.06
C SER A 8 3.28 -17.71 10.29
N ASN A 9 2.80 -17.15 11.42
CA ASN A 9 1.37 -17.15 11.76
C ASN A 9 0.60 -16.03 11.05
N GLN A 10 1.24 -14.90 10.73
CA GLN A 10 0.58 -13.80 10.01
C GLN A 10 0.34 -14.15 8.54
N GLN A 11 1.32 -14.77 7.88
CA GLN A 11 1.16 -15.24 6.49
C GLN A 11 -0.03 -16.19 6.36
N ASP A 12 -0.10 -17.18 7.24
CA ASP A 12 -1.20 -18.16 7.26
C ASP A 12 -2.56 -17.50 7.49
N VAL A 13 -2.62 -16.47 8.32
CA VAL A 13 -3.86 -15.72 8.59
C VAL A 13 -4.36 -15.02 7.32
N TRP A 14 -3.47 -14.32 6.59
CA TRP A 14 -3.85 -13.63 5.36
C TRP A 14 -4.16 -14.62 4.24
N GLU A 15 -3.33 -15.65 4.04
CA GLU A 15 -3.57 -16.71 3.08
C GLU A 15 -4.95 -17.36 3.29
N ASN A 16 -5.29 -17.73 4.52
CA ASN A 16 -6.60 -18.30 4.86
C ASN A 16 -7.77 -17.33 4.53
N ARG A 17 -7.59 -16.02 4.66
CA ARG A 17 -8.63 -15.05 4.30
C ARG A 17 -8.89 -15.07 2.79
N TYR A 18 -7.84 -15.09 1.95
CA TYR A 18 -7.97 -15.20 0.50
C TYR A 18 -8.61 -16.52 0.09
N GLN A 19 -8.13 -17.65 0.60
CA GLN A 19 -8.68 -18.99 0.31
C GLN A 19 -10.18 -19.11 0.66
N ARG A 20 -10.58 -18.49 1.79
CA ARG A 20 -11.98 -18.49 2.23
C ARG A 20 -12.82 -17.37 1.60
N ARG A 21 -12.27 -16.56 0.70
CA ARG A 21 -12.92 -15.40 0.09
C ARG A 21 -13.46 -14.40 1.13
N LYS A 22 -12.76 -14.27 2.26
CA LYS A 22 -13.08 -13.30 3.32
C LYS A 22 -12.24 -12.03 3.14
N THR A 23 -12.38 -11.39 1.99
CA THR A 23 -11.60 -10.24 1.52
C THR A 23 -12.45 -8.97 1.50
N GLY A 24 -13.04 -8.62 2.65
CA GLY A 24 -13.92 -7.44 2.78
C GLY A 24 -13.25 -6.10 2.46
N TRP A 25 -11.94 -6.08 2.27
CA TRP A 25 -11.17 -4.92 1.80
C TRP A 25 -11.10 -4.83 0.28
N ASP A 26 -11.38 -5.91 -0.44
CA ASP A 26 -11.30 -5.95 -1.90
C ASP A 26 -12.49 -5.21 -2.52
N ARG A 27 -12.19 -4.20 -3.32
CA ARG A 27 -13.19 -3.39 -4.05
C ARG A 27 -13.70 -4.06 -5.32
N GLY A 28 -13.06 -5.14 -5.79
CA GLY A 28 -13.31 -5.71 -7.12
C GLY A 28 -12.83 -4.84 -8.29
N GLN A 29 -12.30 -3.67 -8.00
CA GLN A 29 -11.76 -2.69 -8.97
C GLN A 29 -10.77 -1.76 -8.27
N SER A 30 -9.99 -0.98 -9.03
CA SER A 30 -9.10 0.02 -8.47
C SER A 30 -9.85 1.13 -7.72
N SER A 31 -9.20 1.70 -6.70
CA SER A 31 -9.75 2.81 -5.93
C SER A 31 -10.01 4.03 -6.80
N PRO A 32 -11.13 4.76 -6.60
CA PRO A 32 -11.38 6.05 -7.26
C PRO A 32 -10.26 7.07 -7.05
N ALA A 33 -9.53 6.99 -5.92
CA ALA A 33 -8.40 7.87 -5.65
C ALA A 33 -7.29 7.72 -6.70
N LEU A 34 -7.01 6.49 -7.16
CA LEU A 34 -6.01 6.28 -8.21
C LEU A 34 -6.39 7.06 -9.48
N GLY A 35 -7.66 7.00 -9.91
CA GLY A 35 -8.13 7.76 -11.07
C GLY A 35 -7.96 9.28 -10.91
N HIS A 36 -8.12 9.81 -9.70
CA HIS A 36 -7.87 11.21 -9.40
C HIS A 36 -6.39 11.59 -9.44
N TRP A 37 -5.49 10.69 -9.01
CA TRP A 37 -4.06 10.96 -8.95
C TRP A 37 -3.36 10.79 -10.30
N LEU A 38 -3.81 9.85 -11.14
CA LEU A 38 -3.19 9.52 -12.42
C LEU A 38 -2.83 10.74 -13.29
N PRO A 39 -3.70 11.76 -13.49
CA PRO A 39 -3.36 12.92 -14.33
C PRO A 39 -2.22 13.78 -13.80
N SER A 40 -1.95 13.73 -12.48
CA SER A 40 -0.90 14.52 -11.81
C SER A 40 0.34 13.69 -11.46
N MET A 41 0.31 12.39 -11.69
CA MET A 41 1.47 11.51 -11.45
C MET A 41 2.57 11.76 -12.48
N ARG A 42 3.81 11.44 -12.09
CA ARG A 42 4.92 11.38 -13.04
C ARG A 42 4.55 10.44 -14.19
N PRO A 43 4.73 10.86 -15.46
CA PRO A 43 4.30 10.05 -16.60
C PRO A 43 5.09 8.73 -16.72
N PRO A 44 4.52 7.72 -17.39
CA PRO A 44 5.23 6.50 -17.72
C PRO A 44 6.53 6.76 -18.51
N PRO A 45 7.55 5.94 -18.36
CA PRO A 45 7.57 4.67 -17.62
C PRO A 45 8.05 4.79 -16.16
N ALA A 46 7.49 5.73 -15.38
CA ALA A 46 7.84 5.84 -13.96
C ALA A 46 7.68 4.48 -13.24
N ARG A 47 8.56 4.22 -12.28
CA ARG A 47 8.56 2.99 -11.49
C ARG A 47 7.64 3.14 -10.28
N ILE A 48 6.68 2.22 -10.15
CA ILE A 48 5.71 2.24 -9.07
C ILE A 48 5.80 0.95 -8.26
N LEU A 49 5.86 1.10 -6.93
CA LEU A 49 5.70 -0.02 -6.00
C LEU A 49 4.27 -0.03 -5.45
N VAL A 50 3.66 -1.21 -5.42
CA VAL A 50 2.36 -1.46 -4.79
C VAL A 50 2.56 -2.51 -3.68
N PRO A 51 2.82 -2.10 -2.44
CA PRO A 51 2.94 -3.01 -1.29
C PRO A 51 1.57 -3.53 -0.86
N ALA A 52 1.50 -4.76 -0.37
CA ALA A 52 0.26 -5.49 -0.04
C ALA A 52 -0.78 -5.39 -1.17
N CYS A 53 -0.35 -5.74 -2.38
CA CYS A 53 -1.11 -5.49 -3.62
C CYS A 53 -2.43 -6.27 -3.70
N GLY A 54 -2.64 -7.27 -2.86
CA GLY A 54 -3.83 -8.09 -2.86
C GLY A 54 -4.15 -8.70 -4.22
N CYS A 55 -5.41 -8.61 -4.65
CA CYS A 55 -5.84 -9.06 -5.96
C CYS A 55 -5.36 -8.18 -7.13
N GLY A 56 -4.62 -7.11 -6.86
CA GLY A 56 -3.87 -6.31 -7.83
C GLY A 56 -4.70 -5.46 -8.78
N HIS A 57 -5.85 -4.93 -8.37
CA HIS A 57 -6.67 -4.07 -9.23
C HIS A 57 -5.91 -2.82 -9.66
N GLU A 58 -5.22 -2.16 -8.73
CA GLU A 58 -4.36 -0.99 -8.98
C GLU A 58 -3.17 -1.35 -9.85
N VAL A 59 -2.56 -2.52 -9.62
CA VAL A 59 -1.43 -3.01 -10.43
C VAL A 59 -1.84 -3.13 -11.90
N VAL A 60 -2.99 -3.76 -12.16
CA VAL A 60 -3.53 -3.89 -13.52
C VAL A 60 -3.77 -2.52 -14.14
N THR A 61 -4.45 -1.62 -13.44
CA THR A 61 -4.73 -0.25 -13.94
C THR A 61 -3.43 0.51 -14.25
N LEU A 62 -2.44 0.44 -13.37
CA LEU A 62 -1.15 1.11 -13.57
C LEU A 62 -0.39 0.53 -14.78
N CYS A 63 -0.39 -0.79 -14.94
CA CYS A 63 0.21 -1.45 -16.11
C CYS A 63 -0.50 -1.07 -17.42
N GLU A 64 -1.84 -0.96 -17.43
CA GLU A 64 -2.63 -0.48 -18.58
C GLU A 64 -2.25 0.96 -18.96
N GLN A 65 -1.83 1.77 -17.99
CA GLN A 65 -1.34 3.14 -18.22
C GLN A 65 0.15 3.20 -18.62
N GLY A 66 0.85 2.06 -18.73
CA GLY A 66 2.23 1.98 -19.18
C GLY A 66 3.30 2.19 -18.09
N TYR A 67 2.93 2.13 -16.82
CA TYR A 67 3.89 2.21 -15.71
C TYR A 67 4.69 0.91 -15.55
N ALA A 68 5.94 1.05 -15.06
CA ALA A 68 6.75 -0.08 -14.62
C ALA A 68 6.39 -0.42 -13.18
N VAL A 69 5.59 -1.48 -12.97
CA VAL A 69 5.02 -1.82 -11.66
C VAL A 69 5.73 -2.99 -11.03
N THR A 70 6.11 -2.82 -9.75
CA THR A 70 6.48 -3.91 -8.83
C THR A 70 5.36 -4.05 -7.81
N ALA A 71 4.86 -5.26 -7.62
CA ALA A 71 3.76 -5.58 -6.71
C ALA A 71 4.23 -6.63 -5.69
N ILE A 72 3.92 -6.39 -4.41
CA ILE A 72 4.30 -7.30 -3.32
C ILE A 72 3.06 -7.68 -2.54
N ASP A 73 2.91 -8.95 -2.24
CA ASP A 73 1.96 -9.44 -1.25
C ASP A 73 2.53 -10.62 -0.47
N PHE A 74 2.02 -10.83 0.71
CA PHE A 74 2.42 -11.91 1.60
C PHE A 74 1.72 -13.23 1.25
N ALA A 75 0.47 -13.13 0.78
CA ALA A 75 -0.40 -14.26 0.50
C ALA A 75 -0.18 -14.83 -0.92
N GLN A 76 0.10 -16.11 -1.00
CA GLN A 76 0.27 -16.83 -2.27
C GLN A 76 -0.98 -16.71 -3.16
N SER A 77 -2.17 -16.86 -2.57
CA SER A 77 -3.44 -16.76 -3.31
C SER A 77 -3.68 -15.39 -3.93
N ALA A 78 -3.20 -14.30 -3.30
CA ALA A 78 -3.23 -12.96 -3.87
C ALA A 78 -2.31 -12.86 -5.09
N ILE A 79 -1.06 -13.32 -4.96
CA ILE A 79 -0.06 -13.36 -6.04
C ILE A 79 -0.56 -14.15 -7.26
N GLU A 80 -1.13 -15.33 -7.05
CA GLU A 80 -1.68 -16.17 -8.11
C GLU A 80 -2.86 -15.49 -8.84
N THR A 81 -3.73 -14.83 -8.07
CA THR A 81 -4.86 -14.06 -8.61
C THR A 81 -4.37 -12.92 -9.49
N LEU A 82 -3.39 -12.15 -9.01
CA LEU A 82 -2.79 -11.04 -9.77
C LEU A 82 -2.12 -11.54 -11.05
N ASN A 83 -1.27 -12.58 -10.96
CA ASN A 83 -0.59 -13.15 -12.11
C ASN A 83 -1.58 -13.63 -13.19
N THR A 84 -2.68 -14.26 -12.78
CA THR A 84 -3.75 -14.69 -13.69
C THR A 84 -4.38 -13.49 -14.42
N LYS A 85 -4.68 -12.40 -13.69
CA LYS A 85 -5.23 -11.16 -14.30
C LYS A 85 -4.27 -10.53 -15.30
N LEU A 86 -2.98 -10.43 -14.94
CA LEU A 86 -1.96 -9.87 -15.82
C LEU A 86 -1.83 -10.70 -17.11
N GLN A 87 -1.77 -12.01 -16.98
CA GLN A 87 -1.69 -12.93 -18.13
C GLN A 87 -2.91 -12.77 -19.04
N GLN A 88 -4.12 -12.77 -18.50
CA GLN A 88 -5.36 -12.61 -19.27
C GLN A 88 -5.42 -11.30 -20.07
N LYS A 89 -4.79 -10.26 -19.57
CA LYS A 89 -4.75 -8.94 -20.22
C LYS A 89 -3.49 -8.70 -21.06
N GLY A 90 -2.54 -9.65 -21.11
CA GLY A 90 -1.27 -9.46 -21.81
C GLY A 90 -0.37 -8.40 -21.17
N LEU A 91 -0.57 -8.09 -19.88
CA LEU A 91 0.20 -7.11 -19.12
C LEU A 91 1.37 -7.77 -18.38
N ARG A 92 2.34 -6.94 -17.96
CA ARG A 92 3.51 -7.40 -17.19
C ARG A 92 3.75 -6.49 -16.01
N ALA A 93 4.08 -7.10 -14.86
CA ALA A 93 4.57 -6.47 -13.65
C ALA A 93 5.57 -7.40 -12.97
N ASP A 94 6.45 -6.85 -12.12
CA ASP A 94 7.28 -7.65 -11.23
C ASP A 94 6.44 -8.01 -10.01
N VAL A 95 5.96 -9.26 -9.94
CA VAL A 95 5.08 -9.73 -8.86
C VAL A 95 5.89 -10.59 -7.89
N ILE A 96 5.97 -10.17 -6.64
CA ILE A 96 6.84 -10.76 -5.63
C ILE A 96 6.01 -11.21 -4.43
N GLN A 97 6.15 -12.46 -4.03
CA GLN A 97 5.65 -12.92 -2.75
C GLN A 97 6.70 -12.65 -1.68
N ALA A 98 6.43 -11.70 -0.78
CA ALA A 98 7.36 -11.34 0.30
C ALA A 98 6.65 -10.68 1.47
N ASP A 99 7.32 -10.71 2.63
CA ASP A 99 6.95 -9.93 3.81
C ASP A 99 7.48 -8.49 3.65
N LEU A 100 6.58 -7.50 3.74
CA LEU A 100 6.90 -6.07 3.64
C LEU A 100 7.87 -5.58 4.73
N LEU A 101 7.92 -6.27 5.87
CA LEU A 101 8.76 -5.88 7.00
C LEU A 101 10.21 -6.33 6.84
N THR A 102 10.45 -7.34 6.01
CA THR A 102 11.79 -7.92 5.77
C THR A 102 12.28 -7.79 4.34
N TRP A 103 11.37 -7.46 3.39
CA TRP A 103 11.75 -7.28 2.00
C TRP A 103 12.61 -6.04 1.78
N GLU A 104 13.67 -6.19 1.00
CA GLU A 104 14.55 -5.09 0.60
C GLU A 104 14.57 -4.97 -0.93
N SER A 105 14.43 -3.74 -1.41
CA SER A 105 14.50 -3.46 -2.84
C SER A 105 15.92 -3.16 -3.28
N THR A 106 16.32 -3.69 -4.43
CA THR A 106 17.57 -3.35 -5.10
C THR A 106 17.49 -2.07 -5.94
N GLN A 107 16.28 -1.51 -6.10
CA GLN A 107 16.02 -0.29 -6.87
C GLN A 107 15.09 0.64 -6.11
N ALA A 108 15.17 1.93 -6.40
CA ALA A 108 14.24 2.91 -5.84
C ALA A 108 13.06 3.17 -6.79
N PHE A 109 11.93 3.54 -6.23
CA PHE A 109 10.67 3.81 -6.94
C PHE A 109 10.38 5.31 -6.99
N ASP A 110 9.80 5.76 -8.09
CA ASP A 110 9.36 7.15 -8.24
C ASP A 110 8.07 7.39 -7.45
N ILE A 111 7.24 6.36 -7.33
CA ILE A 111 5.95 6.41 -6.64
C ILE A 111 5.77 5.11 -5.86
N ILE A 112 5.22 5.21 -4.66
CA ILE A 112 4.63 4.09 -3.93
C ILE A 112 3.13 4.33 -3.81
N TYR A 113 2.32 3.35 -4.23
CA TYR A 113 0.88 3.34 -4.01
C TYR A 113 0.57 2.46 -2.81
N GLU A 114 0.25 3.07 -1.69
CA GLU A 114 -0.03 2.43 -0.41
C GLU A 114 -1.53 2.45 -0.14
N GLN A 115 -2.15 1.29 -0.08
CA GLN A 115 -3.56 1.13 0.31
C GLN A 115 -3.72 -0.11 1.16
N THR A 116 -4.31 0.06 2.33
CA THR A 116 -4.64 -1.00 3.29
C THR A 116 -3.47 -1.78 3.90
N ALA A 117 -2.22 -1.52 3.52
CA ALA A 117 -1.06 -2.18 4.11
C ALA A 117 -0.79 -1.68 5.55
N LEU A 118 -0.69 -0.37 5.77
CA LEU A 118 -0.42 0.18 7.10
C LEU A 118 -1.47 -0.26 8.12
N CYS A 119 -2.76 -0.17 7.77
CA CYS A 119 -3.85 -0.56 8.67
C CYS A 119 -3.96 -2.08 8.89
N ALA A 120 -3.29 -2.89 8.08
CA ALA A 120 -3.20 -4.34 8.27
C ALA A 120 -2.10 -4.73 9.26
N LEU A 121 -1.10 -3.87 9.45
CA LEU A 121 0.00 -4.05 10.40
C LEU A 121 -0.38 -3.53 11.79
N GLU A 122 0.11 -4.20 12.83
CA GLU A 122 0.01 -3.69 14.21
C GLU A 122 0.69 -2.32 14.32
N PRO A 123 0.13 -1.36 15.08
CA PRO A 123 0.69 -0.01 15.22
C PRO A 123 2.15 0.03 15.68
N ALA A 124 2.59 -0.95 16.46
CA ALA A 124 3.99 -1.09 16.87
C ALA A 124 4.96 -1.27 15.69
N LEU A 125 4.47 -1.73 14.53
CA LEU A 125 5.27 -1.98 13.32
C LEU A 125 5.24 -0.80 12.32
N TRP A 126 4.41 0.20 12.53
CA TRP A 126 4.20 1.29 11.57
C TRP A 126 5.46 2.10 11.28
N HIS A 127 6.25 2.39 12.29
CA HIS A 127 7.52 3.12 12.11
C HIS A 127 8.51 2.32 11.23
N ASN A 128 8.65 1.01 11.48
CA ASN A 128 9.52 0.15 10.67
C ASN A 128 9.07 0.12 9.21
N TYR A 129 7.75 -0.01 8.99
CA TYR A 129 7.18 0.00 7.64
C TYR A 129 7.35 1.37 6.95
N ALA A 130 7.10 2.48 7.66
CA ALA A 130 7.31 3.82 7.12
C ALA A 130 8.78 4.10 6.78
N ASP A 131 9.72 3.57 7.55
CA ASP A 131 11.15 3.62 7.24
C ASP A 131 11.48 2.87 5.94
N SER A 132 10.86 1.73 5.70
CA SER A 132 10.98 0.99 4.46
C SER A 132 10.41 1.76 3.28
N LEU A 133 9.20 2.32 3.40
CA LEU A 133 8.61 3.17 2.37
C LEU A 133 9.53 4.37 2.02
N TYR A 134 10.16 4.99 3.03
CA TYR A 134 11.08 6.08 2.80
C TYR A 134 12.35 5.63 2.05
N ARG A 135 12.91 4.46 2.40
CA ARG A 135 14.11 3.92 1.74
C ARG A 135 13.83 3.51 0.29
N TRP A 136 12.67 2.95 0.02
CA TRP A 136 12.30 2.47 -1.31
C TRP A 136 12.00 3.58 -2.31
N LEU A 137 11.68 4.80 -1.87
CA LEU A 137 11.44 5.94 -2.75
C LEU A 137 12.74 6.57 -3.27
N THR A 138 12.70 7.06 -4.51
CA THR A 138 13.72 7.99 -5.03
C THR A 138 13.72 9.29 -4.23
N ALA A 139 14.78 10.08 -4.36
CA ALA A 139 14.76 11.46 -3.90
C ALA A 139 13.57 12.20 -4.53
N GLU A 140 12.76 12.89 -3.71
CA GLU A 140 11.52 13.56 -4.12
C GLU A 140 10.40 12.62 -4.64
N GLY A 141 10.52 11.30 -4.42
CA GLY A 141 9.47 10.33 -4.73
C GLY A 141 8.18 10.58 -3.95
N LEU A 142 7.07 10.06 -4.48
CA LEU A 142 5.74 10.26 -3.93
C LEU A 142 5.22 8.99 -3.26
N LEU A 143 4.63 9.15 -2.08
CA LEU A 143 3.78 8.15 -1.44
C LEU A 143 2.32 8.57 -1.61
N LEU A 144 1.58 7.81 -2.42
CA LEU A 144 0.14 7.96 -2.60
C LEU A 144 -0.52 7.01 -1.60
N GLY A 145 -0.96 7.54 -0.47
CA GLY A 145 -1.47 6.74 0.64
C GLY A 145 -2.98 6.85 0.82
N LEU A 146 -3.63 5.71 1.05
CA LEU A 146 -5.02 5.59 1.45
C LEU A 146 -5.07 4.97 2.85
N PHE A 147 -5.23 5.83 3.86
CA PHE A 147 -5.13 5.46 5.26
C PHE A 147 -6.49 5.26 5.92
N MET A 148 -6.72 4.07 6.42
CA MET A 148 -8.01 3.62 6.96
C MET A 148 -8.49 4.45 8.14
N GLN A 149 -9.74 4.92 8.10
CA GLN A 149 -10.42 5.69 9.14
C GLN A 149 -11.58 4.84 9.66
N THR A 150 -11.34 4.05 10.71
CA THR A 150 -12.35 3.18 11.29
C THR A 150 -13.13 3.83 12.43
N ASP A 151 -12.53 4.84 13.08
CA ASP A 151 -13.03 5.45 14.33
C ASP A 151 -13.34 4.40 15.43
N ARG A 152 -12.56 3.30 15.45
CA ARG A 152 -12.68 2.17 16.38
C ARG A 152 -11.35 1.82 16.99
N GLU A 153 -11.39 1.27 18.18
CA GLU A 153 -10.24 0.60 18.80
C GLU A 153 -10.03 -0.78 18.20
N GLY A 154 -8.76 -1.21 18.17
CA GLY A 154 -8.35 -2.51 17.66
C GLY A 154 -8.27 -2.62 16.15
N GLY A 155 -7.84 -3.78 15.66
CA GLY A 155 -7.60 -4.08 14.25
C GLY A 155 -7.24 -5.54 14.01
N PRO A 156 -6.91 -5.92 12.78
CA PRO A 156 -7.02 -5.15 11.54
C PRO A 156 -8.46 -5.05 11.00
N PRO A 157 -8.82 -3.97 10.31
CA PRO A 157 -8.00 -2.80 10.01
C PRO A 157 -7.86 -1.86 11.21
N TRP A 158 -6.63 -1.39 11.46
CA TRP A 158 -6.34 -0.40 12.49
C TRP A 158 -6.73 1.00 12.02
N HIS A 159 -7.22 1.84 12.96
CA HIS A 159 -7.51 3.24 12.69
C HIS A 159 -6.22 4.04 12.51
N CYS A 160 -6.04 4.67 11.35
CA CYS A 160 -4.89 5.50 11.04
C CYS A 160 -5.20 6.97 11.33
N ALA A 161 -5.24 7.35 12.62
CA ALA A 161 -5.48 8.74 13.02
C ALA A 161 -4.44 9.68 12.40
N ILE A 162 -4.87 10.91 12.04
CA ILE A 162 -3.98 11.89 11.39
C ILE A 162 -2.78 12.25 12.27
N GLU A 163 -2.95 12.29 13.58
CA GLU A 163 -1.91 12.54 14.55
C GLU A 163 -0.86 11.43 14.53
N SER A 164 -1.30 10.17 14.56
CA SER A 164 -0.42 9.00 14.46
C SER A 164 0.29 8.96 13.12
N LEU A 165 -0.39 9.30 12.03
CA LEU A 165 0.24 9.40 10.70
C LEU A 165 1.34 10.47 10.68
N LYS A 166 1.17 11.60 11.36
CA LYS A 166 2.19 12.66 11.47
C LYS A 166 3.42 12.22 12.28
N GLU A 167 3.24 11.34 13.25
CA GLU A 167 4.33 10.72 13.98
C GLU A 167 5.09 9.73 13.12
N VAL A 168 4.37 8.87 12.40
CA VAL A 168 4.92 7.83 11.50
C VAL A 168 5.58 8.43 10.26
N PHE A 169 5.02 9.50 9.72
CA PHE A 169 5.52 10.24 8.55
C PHE A 169 5.91 11.69 8.93
N PRO A 170 6.95 11.91 9.75
CA PRO A 170 7.26 13.22 10.30
C PRO A 170 7.63 14.24 9.22
N ALA A 171 7.27 15.52 9.47
CA ALA A 171 7.52 16.62 8.54
C ALA A 171 9.02 16.90 8.29
N THR A 172 9.91 16.35 9.08
CA THR A 172 11.36 16.36 8.84
C THR A 172 11.77 15.49 7.66
N ARG A 173 11.00 14.47 7.34
CA ARG A 173 11.25 13.51 6.25
C ARG A 173 10.25 13.61 5.09
N TRP A 174 9.07 14.17 5.34
CA TRP A 174 7.97 14.22 4.39
C TRP A 174 7.40 15.62 4.22
N HIS A 175 7.09 15.99 2.98
CA HIS A 175 6.22 17.12 2.69
C HIS A 175 4.77 16.65 2.70
N TRP A 176 3.98 17.22 3.55
CA TRP A 176 2.56 16.96 3.67
C TRP A 176 1.74 17.87 2.73
N PRO A 177 0.61 17.41 2.19
CA PRO A 177 -0.27 18.27 1.43
C PRO A 177 -0.92 19.32 2.35
N PRO A 178 -1.28 20.51 1.83
CA PRO A 178 -1.94 21.55 2.62
C PRO A 178 -3.33 21.13 3.08
N GLN A 179 -4.06 20.36 2.28
CA GLN A 179 -5.36 19.79 2.62
C GLN A 179 -5.19 18.31 2.99
N GLN A 180 -5.86 17.88 4.08
CA GLN A 180 -5.74 16.55 4.67
C GLN A 180 -7.12 15.95 4.98
N ASP A 181 -8.12 16.32 4.21
CA ASP A 181 -9.54 15.96 4.45
C ASP A 181 -10.18 15.16 3.31
N GLN A 182 -9.42 14.86 2.25
CA GLN A 182 -9.94 14.07 1.15
C GLN A 182 -10.18 12.62 1.60
N ARG A 183 -11.44 12.22 1.62
CA ARG A 183 -11.88 10.89 2.03
C ARG A 183 -12.44 10.11 0.86
N VAL A 184 -12.15 8.82 0.85
CA VAL A 184 -12.65 7.85 -0.15
C VAL A 184 -13.40 6.76 0.59
N MET A 185 -14.63 6.48 0.20
CA MET A 185 -15.42 5.40 0.78
C MET A 185 -14.75 4.05 0.53
N HIS A 186 -14.60 3.25 1.57
CA HIS A 186 -14.09 1.89 1.48
C HIS A 186 -15.25 0.86 1.43
N PRO A 187 -15.11 -0.31 0.75
CA PRO A 187 -16.18 -1.31 0.66
C PRO A 187 -16.68 -1.84 2.01
N SER A 188 -15.82 -1.84 3.03
CA SER A 188 -16.20 -2.23 4.40
C SER A 188 -17.12 -1.22 5.11
N GLY A 189 -17.48 -0.11 4.47
CA GLY A 189 -18.28 0.96 5.06
C GLY A 189 -17.48 2.02 5.83
N PHE A 190 -16.16 1.86 5.96
CA PHE A 190 -15.24 2.88 6.49
C PHE A 190 -14.84 3.90 5.40
N ASN A 191 -14.02 4.86 5.80
CA ASN A 191 -13.38 5.78 4.88
C ASN A 191 -11.86 5.56 4.87
N GLU A 192 -11.24 5.95 3.78
CA GLU A 192 -9.79 6.08 3.67
C GLU A 192 -9.44 7.56 3.52
N LEU A 193 -8.47 8.03 4.30
CA LEU A 193 -7.90 9.36 4.14
C LEU A 193 -6.87 9.31 3.01
N ALA A 194 -7.12 10.04 1.93
CA ALA A 194 -6.25 10.09 0.76
C ALA A 194 -5.20 11.18 0.92
N LEU A 195 -3.93 10.80 0.94
CA LEU A 195 -2.79 11.70 1.12
C LEU A 195 -1.74 11.47 0.04
N VAL A 196 -1.13 12.56 -0.42
CA VAL A 196 0.08 12.53 -1.25
C VAL A 196 1.22 13.11 -0.45
N LEU A 197 2.10 12.25 0.06
CA LEU A 197 3.29 12.65 0.78
C LEU A 197 4.48 12.62 -0.17
N LYS A 198 5.30 13.69 -0.16
CA LYS A 198 6.51 13.74 -0.97
C LYS A 198 7.72 13.55 -0.06
N ARG A 199 8.61 12.61 -0.44
CA ARG A 199 9.87 12.39 0.26
C ARG A 199 10.72 13.66 0.26
N ARG A 200 11.22 14.07 1.43
CA ARG A 200 12.25 15.11 1.55
C ARG A 200 13.62 14.50 1.36
N ASN A 201 14.50 15.21 0.68
CA ASN A 201 15.92 14.89 0.71
C ASN A 201 16.46 15.17 2.13
N SER A 202 17.24 14.24 2.67
CA SER A 202 18.05 14.55 3.86
C SER A 202 18.93 15.74 3.50
N ALA A 203 18.89 16.82 4.29
CA ALA A 203 19.88 17.87 4.17
C ALA A 203 21.28 17.24 4.33
N ARG A 204 22.14 17.46 3.35
CA ARG A 204 23.55 17.06 3.41
C ARG A 204 24.25 17.85 4.51
#